data_7593be695000080a0f73cafe06f53f42
#
_entry.id   7593be695000080a0f73cafe06f53f42
#
_cell.length_a   1.000
_cell.length_b   1.000
_cell.length_c   1.000
_cell.angle_alpha   90.00
_cell.angle_beta   90.00
_cell.angle_gamma   90.00
#
_symmetry.space_group_name_H-M   'P 1'
#
loop_
_entity.id
_entity.type
_entity.pdbx_description
1 polymer ?
#
loop_
_entity_poly.entity_id
_entity_poly.type
_entity_poly.pdbx_seq_one_letter_code
_entity_poly.pdbx_strand_id
1 'polypeptide(L)'
;VNDDDFGQKYEDGLKKENVKFFYYKKKEILPTGTCLILITPDSERTMCTFLGTAGKINENDVDINSVRGSEMIFLEGYLWDEGDPKSAFDKAIQNSKKVAMSLSDSFCVERHRLHFLDLVKNKLDITFANEQEITSLINAKNFEEVVSFGQQLGKIIVITRGEKGSVAINGDQVIKCSSQKDLKIVDLTGAGDLFAAGYLHGHISNLPVNECLEKGTEMSSKVIQQIGARLT
;
A
#
# COMPACT_ATOMS: atom_id res chain seq x y z
N VAL A 1 -13.54 9.43 -7.12
CA VAL A 1 -13.49 10.91 -7.21
C VAL A 1 -14.87 11.49 -7.47
N ASN A 2 -15.08 12.78 -7.22
CA ASN A 2 -16.29 13.50 -7.57
C ASN A 2 -16.22 14.07 -9.00
N ASP A 3 -17.34 14.55 -9.50
CA ASP A 3 -17.43 15.30 -10.76
C ASP A 3 -17.06 16.79 -10.51
N ASP A 4 -15.78 17.00 -10.22
CA ASP A 4 -15.17 18.30 -9.95
C ASP A 4 -13.79 18.41 -10.62
N ASP A 5 -13.18 19.60 -10.55
CA ASP A 5 -11.90 19.88 -11.21
C ASP A 5 -10.76 18.96 -10.74
N PHE A 6 -10.74 18.58 -9.46
CA PHE A 6 -9.73 17.65 -8.94
C PHE A 6 -9.96 16.23 -9.43
N GLY A 7 -11.23 15.79 -9.50
CA GLY A 7 -11.60 14.52 -10.08
C GLY A 7 -11.20 14.41 -11.55
N GLN A 8 -11.44 15.49 -12.32
CA GLN A 8 -11.03 15.54 -13.72
C GLN A 8 -9.50 15.47 -13.87
N LYS A 9 -8.75 16.23 -13.08
CA LYS A 9 -7.28 16.18 -13.07
C LYS A 9 -6.75 14.78 -12.72
N TYR A 10 -7.39 14.11 -11.76
CA TYR A 10 -7.02 12.75 -11.37
C TYR A 10 -7.22 11.76 -12.53
N GLU A 11 -8.37 11.79 -13.20
CA GLU A 11 -8.65 10.95 -14.36
C GLU A 11 -7.69 11.20 -15.52
N ASP A 12 -7.40 12.46 -15.82
CA ASP A 12 -6.50 12.81 -16.90
C ASP A 12 -5.06 12.34 -16.60
N GLY A 13 -4.66 12.38 -15.33
CA GLY A 13 -3.40 11.78 -14.87
C GLY A 13 -3.35 10.27 -15.10
N LEU A 14 -4.42 9.54 -14.74
CA LEU A 14 -4.49 8.09 -14.97
C LEU A 14 -4.47 7.74 -16.49
N LYS A 15 -5.20 8.50 -17.29
CA LYS A 15 -5.22 8.32 -18.76
C LYS A 15 -3.83 8.52 -19.36
N LYS A 16 -3.11 9.57 -18.93
CA LYS A 16 -1.75 9.86 -19.39
C LYS A 16 -0.79 8.71 -19.10
N GLU A 17 -0.95 8.04 -17.97
CA GLU A 17 -0.14 6.88 -17.56
C GLU A 17 -0.69 5.54 -18.11
N ASN A 18 -1.69 5.56 -18.98
CA ASN A 18 -2.39 4.37 -19.51
C ASN A 18 -2.97 3.46 -18.40
N VAL A 19 -3.32 4.02 -17.26
CA VAL A 19 -3.97 3.30 -16.16
C VAL A 19 -5.47 3.29 -16.41
N LYS A 20 -6.04 2.09 -16.51
CA LYS A 20 -7.50 1.92 -16.59
C LYS A 20 -8.11 2.14 -15.20
N PHE A 21 -9.23 2.81 -15.15
CA PHE A 21 -9.98 3.03 -13.92
C PHE A 21 -11.45 2.63 -14.12
N PHE A 22 -12.01 2.03 -13.07
CA PHE A 22 -13.35 1.44 -13.06
C PHE A 22 -14.11 1.98 -11.86
N TYR A 23 -14.70 3.15 -12.01
CA TYR A 23 -15.59 3.75 -11.02
C TYR A 23 -16.64 4.61 -11.72
N TYR A 24 -17.71 4.87 -10.99
CA TYR A 24 -18.74 5.77 -11.45
C TYR A 24 -18.56 7.14 -10.79
N LYS A 25 -18.43 8.22 -11.59
CA LYS A 25 -18.56 9.57 -11.07
C LYS A 25 -19.97 9.73 -10.51
N LYS A 26 -20.05 9.98 -9.23
CA LYS A 26 -21.29 10.38 -8.58
C LYS A 26 -21.23 11.86 -8.33
N LYS A 27 -22.31 12.61 -8.57
CA LYS A 27 -22.50 13.94 -8.01
C LYS A 27 -22.73 13.78 -6.51
N GLU A 28 -21.65 13.72 -5.77
CA GLU A 28 -21.66 13.63 -4.32
C GLU A 28 -21.65 15.04 -3.72
N ILE A 29 -22.16 15.17 -2.50
CA ILE A 29 -22.06 16.41 -1.73
C ILE A 29 -20.59 16.71 -1.36
N LEU A 30 -19.81 15.66 -1.12
CA LEU A 30 -18.38 15.77 -0.79
C LEU A 30 -17.52 15.92 -2.05
N PRO A 31 -16.56 16.83 -2.07
CA PRO A 31 -15.63 16.95 -3.18
C PRO A 31 -14.66 15.77 -3.26
N THR A 32 -13.91 15.70 -4.35
CA THR A 32 -12.77 14.79 -4.50
C THR A 32 -11.79 14.97 -3.32
N GLY A 33 -11.25 13.87 -2.83
CA GLY A 33 -10.28 13.86 -1.74
C GLY A 33 -9.03 14.67 -2.08
N THR A 34 -8.48 15.36 -1.10
CA THR A 34 -7.28 16.18 -1.21
C THR A 34 -6.36 15.97 -0.02
N CYS A 35 -5.06 16.17 -0.22
CA CYS A 35 -4.09 16.15 0.85
C CYS A 35 -3.13 17.34 0.71
N LEU A 36 -3.06 18.19 1.75
CA LEU A 36 -2.01 19.17 1.87
C LEU A 36 -0.83 18.55 2.61
N ILE A 37 0.33 18.52 1.97
CA ILE A 37 1.53 17.91 2.51
C ILE A 37 2.55 19.00 2.80
N LEU A 38 2.97 19.11 4.06
CA LEU A 38 4.00 20.02 4.53
C LEU A 38 5.30 19.22 4.71
N ILE A 39 6.32 19.57 3.94
CA ILE A 39 7.64 18.90 3.99
C ILE A 39 8.59 19.81 4.75
N THR A 40 9.25 19.27 5.77
CA THR A 40 10.23 20.00 6.59
C THR A 40 11.66 19.74 6.07
N PRO A 41 12.65 20.60 6.48
CA PRO A 41 14.03 20.49 5.96
C PRO A 41 14.73 19.16 6.25
N ASP A 42 14.25 18.39 7.22
CA ASP A 42 14.70 17.03 7.53
C ASP A 42 14.07 15.95 6.65
N SER A 43 13.33 16.36 5.60
CA SER A 43 12.59 15.49 4.66
C SER A 43 11.40 14.74 5.28
N GLU A 44 11.04 15.06 6.52
CA GLU A 44 9.81 14.56 7.13
C GLU A 44 8.60 15.33 6.62
N ARG A 45 7.43 14.71 6.75
CA ARG A 45 6.19 15.28 6.22
C ARG A 45 5.04 15.24 7.22
N THR A 46 4.22 16.24 7.19
CA THR A 46 2.91 16.27 7.85
C THR A 46 1.83 16.30 6.79
N MET A 47 0.89 15.37 6.88
CA MET A 47 -0.19 15.21 5.91
C MET A 47 -1.52 15.65 6.51
N CYS A 48 -2.14 16.68 5.91
CA CYS A 48 -3.49 17.13 6.23
C CYS A 48 -4.45 16.57 5.19
N THR A 49 -4.96 15.37 5.45
CA THR A 49 -5.77 14.59 4.50
C THR A 49 -7.25 14.81 4.73
N PHE A 50 -7.96 15.12 3.65
CA PHE A 50 -9.41 15.06 3.56
C PHE A 50 -9.78 14.02 2.50
N LEU A 51 -10.35 12.89 2.93
CA LEU A 51 -10.68 11.78 2.04
C LEU A 51 -11.78 12.10 1.02
N GLY A 52 -12.70 13.01 1.36
CA GLY A 52 -13.79 13.37 0.48
C GLY A 52 -14.62 12.16 0.04
N THR A 53 -14.90 12.08 -1.26
CA THR A 53 -15.65 10.95 -1.84
C THR A 53 -14.94 9.62 -1.71
N ALA A 54 -13.60 9.58 -1.62
CA ALA A 54 -12.84 8.34 -1.48
C ALA A 54 -13.18 7.61 -0.16
N GLY A 55 -13.44 8.36 0.93
CA GLY A 55 -13.84 7.79 2.22
C GLY A 55 -15.25 7.18 2.22
N LYS A 56 -16.00 7.29 1.12
CA LYS A 56 -17.38 6.76 0.99
C LYS A 56 -17.45 5.49 0.12
N ILE A 57 -16.30 4.86 -0.11
CA ILE A 57 -16.26 3.60 -0.85
C ILE A 57 -17.08 2.51 -0.13
N ASN A 58 -17.84 1.76 -0.91
CA ASN A 58 -18.65 0.65 -0.41
C ASN A 58 -18.72 -0.48 -1.45
N GLU A 59 -19.41 -1.55 -1.15
CA GLU A 59 -19.50 -2.73 -2.03
C GLU A 59 -20.01 -2.43 -3.46
N ASN A 60 -20.87 -1.40 -3.64
CA ASN A 60 -21.40 -1.06 -4.96
C ASN A 60 -20.37 -0.37 -5.86
N ASP A 61 -19.29 0.14 -5.29
CA ASP A 61 -18.21 0.78 -6.03
C ASP A 61 -17.17 -0.23 -6.56
N VAL A 62 -17.28 -1.52 -6.17
CA VAL A 62 -16.37 -2.58 -6.61
C VAL A 62 -16.87 -3.22 -7.89
N ASP A 63 -16.16 -3.00 -9.01
CA ASP A 63 -16.41 -3.69 -10.28
C ASP A 63 -15.86 -5.11 -10.25
N ILE A 64 -16.77 -6.09 -10.08
CA ILE A 64 -16.42 -7.51 -9.96
C ILE A 64 -15.72 -8.03 -11.23
N ASN A 65 -16.07 -7.55 -12.40
CA ASN A 65 -15.48 -8.03 -13.64
C ASN A 65 -14.00 -7.65 -13.72
N SER A 66 -13.66 -6.42 -13.32
CA SER A 66 -12.28 -5.96 -13.24
C SER A 66 -11.48 -6.74 -12.18
N VAL A 67 -12.08 -6.97 -11.01
CA VAL A 67 -11.45 -7.77 -9.96
C VAL A 67 -11.15 -9.19 -10.44
N ARG A 68 -12.13 -9.89 -11.01
CA ARG A 68 -11.95 -11.26 -11.54
C ARG A 68 -10.99 -11.33 -12.72
N GLY A 69 -10.94 -10.27 -13.54
CA GLY A 69 -10.03 -10.15 -14.67
C GLY A 69 -8.58 -9.89 -14.29
N SER A 70 -8.32 -9.45 -13.07
CA SER A 70 -6.99 -9.12 -12.58
C SER A 70 -6.25 -10.35 -12.06
N GLU A 71 -4.91 -10.33 -12.16
CA GLU A 71 -4.07 -11.37 -11.57
C GLU A 71 -4.03 -11.26 -10.03
N MET A 72 -4.08 -10.02 -9.54
CA MET A 72 -4.03 -9.69 -8.12
C MET A 72 -4.77 -8.37 -7.86
N ILE A 73 -5.38 -8.22 -6.71
CA ILE A 73 -5.81 -6.93 -6.19
C ILE A 73 -4.82 -6.44 -5.13
N PHE A 74 -4.65 -5.12 -5.07
CA PHE A 74 -3.88 -4.45 -4.03
C PHE A 74 -4.80 -3.53 -3.24
N LEU A 75 -4.79 -3.68 -1.92
CA LEU A 75 -5.64 -2.97 -0.98
C LEU A 75 -4.81 -2.03 -0.10
N GLU A 76 -5.41 -0.91 0.28
CA GLU A 76 -4.80 0.08 1.16
C GLU A 76 -5.54 0.20 2.48
N GLY A 77 -4.84 0.06 3.60
CA GLY A 77 -5.41 0.10 4.94
C GLY A 77 -6.07 1.42 5.32
N TYR A 78 -5.64 2.53 4.72
CA TYR A 78 -6.22 3.87 4.96
C TYR A 78 -7.73 3.94 4.74
N LEU A 79 -8.25 3.19 3.79
CA LEU A 79 -9.69 3.19 3.50
C LEU A 79 -10.54 2.61 4.62
N TRP A 80 -9.93 1.97 5.61
CA TRP A 80 -10.64 1.40 6.76
C TRP A 80 -11.12 2.44 7.78
N ASP A 81 -10.58 3.65 7.73
CA ASP A 81 -10.86 4.69 8.71
C ASP A 81 -12.23 5.38 8.53
N GLU A 82 -12.76 5.42 7.32
CA GLU A 82 -13.99 6.16 7.00
C GLU A 82 -14.88 5.40 6.01
N GLY A 83 -16.19 5.63 6.07
CA GLY A 83 -17.16 4.98 5.20
C GLY A 83 -17.50 3.55 5.61
N ASP A 84 -17.87 2.71 4.65
CA ASP A 84 -18.05 1.26 4.80
C ASP A 84 -17.07 0.49 3.91
N PRO A 85 -15.76 0.63 4.13
CA PRO A 85 -14.75 -0.02 3.33
C PRO A 85 -14.73 -1.54 3.54
N LYS A 86 -15.15 -2.02 4.72
CA LYS A 86 -15.13 -3.45 5.02
C LYS A 86 -15.96 -4.24 4.01
N SER A 87 -17.16 -3.80 3.66
CA SER A 87 -17.99 -4.49 2.67
C SER A 87 -17.36 -4.46 1.27
N ALA A 88 -16.72 -3.34 0.89
CA ALA A 88 -15.97 -3.23 -0.36
C ALA A 88 -14.77 -4.18 -0.38
N PHE A 89 -13.99 -4.22 0.70
CA PHE A 89 -12.86 -5.14 0.85
C PHE A 89 -13.30 -6.60 0.79
N ASP A 90 -14.31 -6.99 1.57
CA ASP A 90 -14.85 -8.35 1.59
C ASP A 90 -15.30 -8.79 0.19
N LYS A 91 -16.02 -7.91 -0.53
CA LYS A 91 -16.46 -8.17 -1.90
C LYS A 91 -15.29 -8.33 -2.88
N ALA A 92 -14.29 -7.44 -2.79
CA ALA A 92 -13.11 -7.52 -3.64
C ALA A 92 -12.30 -8.80 -3.37
N ILE A 93 -12.04 -9.11 -2.09
CA ILE A 93 -11.31 -10.31 -1.67
C ILE A 93 -12.01 -11.59 -2.14
N GLN A 94 -13.33 -11.69 -1.96
CA GLN A 94 -14.10 -12.88 -2.36
C GLN A 94 -14.09 -13.15 -3.87
N ASN A 95 -13.85 -12.13 -4.68
CA ASN A 95 -13.87 -12.24 -6.13
C ASN A 95 -12.49 -12.20 -6.79
N SER A 96 -11.42 -12.05 -6.01
CA SER A 96 -10.04 -11.98 -6.51
C SER A 96 -9.37 -13.36 -6.56
N LYS A 97 -8.33 -13.47 -7.40
CA LYS A 97 -7.46 -14.65 -7.47
C LYS A 97 -6.40 -14.60 -6.38
N LYS A 98 -5.80 -13.43 -6.17
CA LYS A 98 -4.77 -13.15 -5.16
C LYS A 98 -4.98 -11.77 -4.56
N VAL A 99 -4.61 -11.62 -3.31
CA VAL A 99 -4.78 -10.39 -2.54
C VAL A 99 -3.47 -9.95 -1.93
N ALA A 100 -3.05 -8.74 -2.27
CA ALA A 100 -2.00 -8.03 -1.56
C ALA A 100 -2.59 -6.82 -0.83
N MET A 101 -2.01 -6.45 0.31
CA MET A 101 -2.44 -5.28 1.08
C MET A 101 -1.26 -4.59 1.74
N SER A 102 -1.28 -3.26 1.74
CA SER A 102 -0.45 -2.43 2.62
C SER A 102 -1.18 -2.16 3.93
N LEU A 103 -0.48 -2.29 5.06
CA LEU A 103 -1.01 -1.87 6.37
C LEU A 103 -1.12 -0.36 6.50
N SER A 104 -0.44 0.38 5.63
CA SER A 104 -0.53 1.80 5.33
C SER A 104 -0.01 2.74 6.40
N ASP A 105 -0.43 2.58 7.66
CA ASP A 105 -0.03 3.46 8.75
C ASP A 105 -0.22 2.80 10.12
N SER A 106 0.65 3.10 11.09
CA SER A 106 0.57 2.56 12.44
C SER A 106 -0.73 2.94 13.18
N PHE A 107 -1.28 4.14 12.91
CA PHE A 107 -2.56 4.55 13.50
C PHE A 107 -3.74 3.74 12.96
N CYS A 108 -3.73 3.40 11.66
CA CYS A 108 -4.72 2.49 11.08
C CYS A 108 -4.61 1.10 11.69
N VAL A 109 -3.37 0.60 11.84
CA VAL A 109 -3.10 -0.69 12.48
C VAL A 109 -3.63 -0.73 13.91
N GLU A 110 -3.34 0.28 14.72
CA GLU A 110 -3.78 0.34 16.12
C GLU A 110 -5.30 0.36 16.24
N ARG A 111 -5.99 1.18 15.42
CA ARG A 111 -7.46 1.29 15.45
C ARG A 111 -8.16 0.02 14.96
N HIS A 112 -7.61 -0.64 13.96
CA HIS A 112 -8.25 -1.78 13.28
C HIS A 112 -7.51 -3.10 13.47
N ARG A 113 -6.69 -3.19 14.52
CA ARG A 113 -5.73 -4.25 14.76
C ARG A 113 -6.30 -5.66 14.60
N LEU A 114 -7.44 -5.96 15.20
CA LEU A 114 -8.06 -7.29 15.12
C LEU A 114 -8.50 -7.64 13.69
N HIS A 115 -9.06 -6.68 12.96
CA HIS A 115 -9.46 -6.87 11.57
C HIS A 115 -8.24 -7.08 10.66
N PHE A 116 -7.21 -6.23 10.80
CA PHE A 116 -5.98 -6.37 10.00
C PHE A 116 -5.26 -7.67 10.30
N LEU A 117 -5.23 -8.09 11.56
CA LEU A 117 -4.64 -9.38 11.94
C LEU A 117 -5.39 -10.56 11.33
N ASP A 118 -6.73 -10.49 11.27
CA ASP A 118 -7.56 -11.50 10.57
C ASP A 118 -7.27 -11.53 9.06
N LEU A 119 -7.20 -10.36 8.42
CA LEU A 119 -6.85 -10.26 7.00
C LEU A 119 -5.49 -10.89 6.72
N VAL A 120 -4.45 -10.49 7.46
CA VAL A 120 -3.09 -11.02 7.31
C VAL A 120 -3.03 -12.53 7.52
N LYS A 121 -3.72 -13.05 8.53
CA LYS A 121 -3.72 -14.50 8.80
C LYS A 121 -4.51 -15.31 7.79
N ASN A 122 -5.66 -14.80 7.34
CA ASN A 122 -6.66 -15.64 6.70
C ASN A 122 -6.97 -15.26 5.25
N LYS A 123 -6.72 -14.01 4.82
CA LYS A 123 -7.22 -13.50 3.55
C LYS A 123 -6.14 -13.05 2.57
N LEU A 124 -5.03 -12.52 3.07
CA LEU A 124 -3.99 -11.95 2.20
C LEU A 124 -3.00 -13.02 1.75
N ASP A 125 -2.52 -12.91 0.52
CA ASP A 125 -1.38 -13.66 -0.01
C ASP A 125 -0.07 -12.94 0.25
N ILE A 126 -0.09 -11.59 0.14
CA ILE A 126 1.06 -10.73 0.39
C ILE A 126 0.66 -9.56 1.30
N THR A 127 1.41 -9.35 2.36
CA THR A 127 1.27 -8.19 3.25
C THR A 127 2.48 -7.28 3.11
N PHE A 128 2.25 -5.99 2.85
CA PHE A 128 3.26 -4.94 2.93
C PHE A 128 3.11 -4.16 4.22
N ALA A 129 4.23 -3.91 4.89
CA ALA A 129 4.27 -3.11 6.10
C ALA A 129 5.65 -2.47 6.27
N ASN A 130 5.74 -1.40 7.05
CA ASN A 130 7.01 -1.01 7.63
C ASN A 130 7.24 -1.77 8.96
N GLU A 131 8.47 -1.65 9.51
CA GLU A 131 8.84 -2.34 10.76
C GLU A 131 7.92 -1.96 11.93
N GLN A 132 7.50 -0.69 12.02
CA GLN A 132 6.61 -0.20 13.08
C GLN A 132 5.19 -0.75 12.94
N GLU A 133 4.63 -0.74 11.74
CA GLU A 133 3.28 -1.24 11.46
C GLU A 133 3.14 -2.72 11.81
N ILE A 134 4.05 -3.57 11.33
CA ILE A 134 3.98 -5.01 11.60
C ILE A 134 4.24 -5.31 13.08
N THR A 135 5.15 -4.57 13.72
CA THR A 135 5.41 -4.69 15.16
C THR A 135 4.18 -4.34 15.98
N SER A 136 3.49 -3.24 15.64
CA SER A 136 2.23 -2.83 16.28
C SER A 136 1.12 -3.87 16.05
N LEU A 137 0.99 -4.39 14.82
CA LEU A 137 -0.05 -5.36 14.48
C LEU A 137 -0.01 -6.59 15.39
N ILE A 138 1.16 -7.15 15.61
CA ILE A 138 1.32 -8.39 16.38
C ILE A 138 1.78 -8.17 17.83
N ASN A 139 1.95 -6.91 18.27
CA ASN A 139 2.53 -6.53 19.57
C ASN A 139 3.90 -7.17 19.80
N ALA A 140 4.75 -7.21 18.77
CA ALA A 140 6.09 -7.77 18.89
C ALA A 140 6.99 -6.87 19.75
N LYS A 141 7.91 -7.48 20.49
CA LYS A 141 8.91 -6.78 21.30
C LYS A 141 10.18 -6.46 20.53
N ASN A 142 10.44 -7.19 19.46
CA ASN A 142 11.64 -7.09 18.64
C ASN A 142 11.35 -7.65 17.23
N PHE A 143 12.29 -7.45 16.32
CA PHE A 143 12.15 -7.88 14.95
C PHE A 143 12.21 -9.41 14.77
N GLU A 144 12.86 -10.12 15.67
CA GLU A 144 12.93 -11.59 15.68
C GLU A 144 11.54 -12.22 15.87
N GLU A 145 10.71 -11.61 16.72
CA GLU A 145 9.30 -12.03 16.87
C GLU A 145 8.49 -11.79 15.59
N VAL A 146 8.76 -10.72 14.87
CA VAL A 146 8.13 -10.46 13.54
C VAL A 146 8.54 -11.54 12.54
N VAL A 147 9.82 -11.89 12.50
CA VAL A 147 10.32 -12.95 11.62
C VAL A 147 9.65 -14.29 11.96
N SER A 148 9.61 -14.64 13.24
CA SER A 148 8.98 -15.89 13.70
C SER A 148 7.49 -15.94 13.35
N PHE A 149 6.77 -14.83 13.50
CA PHE A 149 5.37 -14.73 13.09
C PHE A 149 5.20 -14.96 11.58
N GLY A 150 6.03 -14.31 10.77
CA GLY A 150 5.98 -14.45 9.30
C GLY A 150 6.27 -15.87 8.84
N GLN A 151 7.25 -16.54 9.45
CA GLN A 151 7.57 -17.94 9.16
C GLN A 151 6.41 -18.89 9.49
N GLN A 152 5.76 -18.69 10.62
CA GLN A 152 4.61 -19.50 11.04
C GLN A 152 3.37 -19.25 10.18
N LEU A 153 3.25 -18.05 9.59
CA LEU A 153 2.08 -17.68 8.80
C LEU A 153 2.00 -18.46 7.47
N GLY A 154 3.14 -18.81 6.88
CA GLY A 154 3.19 -19.51 5.58
C GLY A 154 2.72 -18.68 4.40
N LYS A 155 2.73 -17.34 4.53
CA LYS A 155 2.35 -16.34 3.53
C LYS A 155 3.46 -15.31 3.38
N ILE A 156 3.41 -14.53 2.32
CA ILE A 156 4.45 -13.53 2.07
C ILE A 156 4.20 -12.30 2.93
N ILE A 157 5.18 -11.92 3.75
CA ILE A 157 5.23 -10.62 4.42
C ILE A 157 6.45 -9.87 3.91
N VAL A 158 6.23 -8.66 3.42
CA VAL A 158 7.28 -7.77 2.89
C VAL A 158 7.37 -6.54 3.78
N ILE A 159 8.55 -6.34 4.38
CA ILE A 159 8.75 -5.34 5.43
C ILE A 159 9.81 -4.35 4.99
N THR A 160 9.47 -3.06 4.94
CA THR A 160 10.43 -1.98 4.76
C THR A 160 10.96 -1.52 6.13
N ARG A 161 12.25 -1.17 6.18
CA ARG A 161 12.97 -0.87 7.41
C ARG A 161 13.84 0.39 7.30
N GLY A 162 13.44 1.31 6.44
CA GLY A 162 14.20 2.54 6.19
C GLY A 162 15.63 2.24 5.75
N GLU A 163 16.60 2.83 6.40
CA GLU A 163 18.04 2.64 6.09
C GLU A 163 18.54 1.20 6.28
N LYS A 164 17.81 0.38 7.04
CA LYS A 164 18.13 -1.05 7.21
C LYS A 164 17.69 -1.91 6.01
N GLY A 165 17.10 -1.29 4.98
CA GLY A 165 16.63 -1.96 3.76
C GLY A 165 15.26 -2.59 3.90
N SER A 166 15.09 -3.79 3.35
CA SER A 166 13.82 -4.50 3.34
C SER A 166 14.00 -6.00 3.55
N VAL A 167 12.94 -6.66 3.99
CA VAL A 167 12.91 -8.10 4.25
C VAL A 167 11.63 -8.69 3.70
N ALA A 168 11.73 -9.80 2.99
CA ALA A 168 10.59 -10.65 2.65
C ALA A 168 10.67 -11.97 3.42
N ILE A 169 9.58 -12.37 4.02
CA ILE A 169 9.42 -13.63 4.75
C ILE A 169 8.39 -14.47 4.00
N ASN A 170 8.76 -15.68 3.62
CA ASN A 170 7.89 -16.63 2.91
C ASN A 170 8.14 -18.04 3.45
N GLY A 171 7.31 -18.48 4.38
CA GLY A 171 7.59 -19.69 5.14
C GLY A 171 8.97 -19.61 5.82
N ASP A 172 9.81 -20.62 5.67
CA ASP A 172 11.13 -20.66 6.29
C ASP A 172 12.15 -19.70 5.64
N GLN A 173 11.83 -19.13 4.48
CA GLN A 173 12.72 -18.23 3.77
C GLN A 173 12.64 -16.81 4.33
N VAL A 174 13.77 -16.25 4.68
CA VAL A 174 13.95 -14.84 5.10
C VAL A 174 14.96 -14.20 4.19
N ILE A 175 14.48 -13.42 3.23
CA ILE A 175 15.31 -12.78 2.19
C ILE A 175 15.43 -11.30 2.53
N LYS A 176 16.65 -10.79 2.55
CA LYS A 176 16.97 -9.40 2.88
C LYS A 176 17.51 -8.67 1.66
N CYS A 177 17.14 -7.40 1.51
CA CYS A 177 17.69 -6.48 0.54
C CYS A 177 18.18 -5.22 1.27
N SER A 178 19.41 -4.80 0.98
CA SER A 178 19.98 -3.58 1.55
C SER A 178 19.33 -2.34 0.95
N SER A 179 19.25 -1.25 1.70
CA SER A 179 18.90 0.07 1.17
C SER A 179 19.98 0.56 0.19
N GLN A 180 19.59 1.42 -0.74
CA GLN A 180 20.57 2.16 -1.55
C GLN A 180 21.26 3.22 -0.67
N LYS A 181 22.54 3.43 -0.93
CA LYS A 181 23.36 4.40 -0.19
C LYS A 181 23.48 5.72 -0.96
N ASP A 182 23.93 6.74 -0.28
CA ASP A 182 24.28 8.06 -0.86
C ASP A 182 23.09 8.74 -1.58
N LEU A 183 21.86 8.51 -1.10
CA LEU A 183 20.67 9.14 -1.65
C LEU A 183 20.50 10.57 -1.09
N LYS A 184 20.16 11.51 -1.98
CA LYS A 184 19.72 12.84 -1.58
C LYS A 184 18.22 12.77 -1.27
N ILE A 185 17.87 12.49 -0.02
CA ILE A 185 16.46 12.44 0.41
C ILE A 185 15.88 13.85 0.42
N VAL A 186 14.74 14.01 -0.26
CA VAL A 186 14.02 15.29 -0.40
C VAL A 186 12.63 15.19 0.22
N ASP A 187 11.90 14.09 -0.07
CA ASP A 187 10.53 13.90 0.38
C ASP A 187 10.24 12.38 0.47
N LEU A 188 9.82 11.90 1.63
CA LEU A 188 9.51 10.48 1.83
C LEU A 188 8.11 10.07 1.34
N THR A 189 7.34 11.00 0.76
CA THR A 189 5.98 10.73 0.28
C THR A 189 6.00 9.71 -0.86
N GLY A 190 5.19 8.65 -0.72
CA GLY A 190 5.08 7.58 -1.71
C GLY A 190 6.19 6.54 -1.67
N ALA A 191 7.13 6.60 -0.72
CA ALA A 191 8.21 5.61 -0.60
C ALA A 191 7.68 4.18 -0.47
N GLY A 192 6.68 3.96 0.40
CA GLY A 192 6.02 2.66 0.59
C GLY A 192 5.23 2.21 -0.63
N ASP A 193 4.50 3.13 -1.25
CA ASP A 193 3.68 2.85 -2.43
C ASP A 193 4.52 2.40 -3.62
N LEU A 194 5.60 3.14 -3.90
CA LEU A 194 6.52 2.81 -4.99
C LEU A 194 7.33 1.54 -4.69
N PHE A 195 7.67 1.29 -3.42
CA PHE A 195 8.26 0.03 -3.02
C PHE A 195 7.33 -1.15 -3.30
N ALA A 196 6.05 -1.06 -2.87
CA ALA A 196 5.05 -2.10 -3.12
C ALA A 196 4.82 -2.29 -4.63
N ALA A 197 4.73 -1.21 -5.41
CA ALA A 197 4.57 -1.26 -6.86
C ALA A 197 5.75 -1.98 -7.54
N GLY A 198 6.99 -1.65 -7.18
CA GLY A 198 8.19 -2.32 -7.72
C GLY A 198 8.24 -3.81 -7.36
N TYR A 199 7.96 -4.14 -6.11
CA TYR A 199 7.91 -5.53 -5.65
C TYR A 199 6.82 -6.32 -6.39
N LEU A 200 5.59 -5.80 -6.46
CA LEU A 200 4.46 -6.45 -7.12
C LEU A 200 4.69 -6.62 -8.62
N HIS A 201 5.30 -5.64 -9.29
CA HIS A 201 5.71 -5.76 -10.68
C HIS A 201 6.66 -6.96 -10.89
N GLY A 202 7.67 -7.11 -10.04
CA GLY A 202 8.56 -8.26 -10.07
C GLY A 202 7.82 -9.57 -9.80
N HIS A 203 6.97 -9.59 -8.77
CA HIS A 203 6.20 -10.77 -8.36
C HIS A 203 5.27 -11.27 -9.48
N ILE A 204 4.51 -10.38 -10.12
CA ILE A 204 3.60 -10.73 -11.24
C ILE A 204 4.40 -11.19 -12.46
N SER A 205 5.62 -10.66 -12.64
CA SER A 205 6.56 -11.10 -13.68
C SER A 205 7.28 -12.41 -13.35
N ASN A 206 6.94 -13.07 -12.26
CA ASN A 206 7.54 -14.32 -11.77
C ASN A 206 9.05 -14.22 -11.50
N LEU A 207 9.54 -13.06 -11.07
CA LEU A 207 10.93 -12.90 -10.66
C LEU A 207 11.16 -13.53 -9.27
N PRO A 208 12.40 -13.96 -8.97
CA PRO A 208 12.79 -14.38 -7.64
C PRO A 208 12.54 -13.28 -6.59
N VAL A 209 12.27 -13.66 -5.36
CA VAL A 209 11.89 -12.72 -4.27
C VAL A 209 12.96 -11.66 -4.01
N ASN A 210 14.24 -12.02 -4.12
CA ASN A 210 15.35 -11.05 -3.99
C ASN A 210 15.27 -9.96 -5.06
N GLU A 211 15.00 -10.32 -6.33
CA GLU A 211 14.84 -9.36 -7.42
C GLU A 211 13.56 -8.51 -7.26
N CYS A 212 12.49 -9.07 -6.70
CA CYS A 212 11.31 -8.29 -6.34
C CYS A 212 11.64 -7.22 -5.29
N LEU A 213 12.41 -7.58 -4.24
CA LEU A 213 12.87 -6.63 -3.22
C LEU A 213 13.77 -5.54 -3.82
N GLU A 214 14.68 -5.91 -4.72
CA GLU A 214 15.57 -4.97 -5.41
C GLU A 214 14.76 -3.97 -6.25
N LYS A 215 13.76 -4.42 -7.00
CA LYS A 215 12.86 -3.53 -7.76
C LYS A 215 12.06 -2.59 -6.85
N GLY A 216 11.54 -3.10 -5.74
CA GLY A 216 10.87 -2.28 -4.72
C GLY A 216 11.81 -1.21 -4.17
N THR A 217 13.02 -1.60 -3.80
CA THR A 217 14.06 -0.70 -3.28
C THR A 217 14.46 0.36 -4.32
N GLU A 218 14.63 -0.02 -5.58
CA GLU A 218 14.94 0.90 -6.68
C GLU A 218 13.84 1.97 -6.85
N MET A 219 12.59 1.56 -6.91
CA MET A 219 11.46 2.47 -7.11
C MET A 219 11.27 3.42 -5.93
N SER A 220 11.36 2.90 -4.70
CA SER A 220 11.33 3.71 -3.49
C SER A 220 12.48 4.72 -3.45
N SER A 221 13.70 4.29 -3.77
CA SER A 221 14.88 5.15 -3.79
C SER A 221 14.79 6.28 -4.83
N LYS A 222 14.14 6.03 -5.96
CA LYS A 222 13.92 7.07 -6.98
C LYS A 222 12.95 8.15 -6.48
N VAL A 223 11.81 7.75 -5.92
CA VAL A 223 10.76 8.71 -5.54
C VAL A 223 11.18 9.62 -4.40
N ILE A 224 11.92 9.12 -3.42
CA ILE A 224 12.33 9.94 -2.25
C ILE A 224 13.36 11.02 -2.56
N GLN A 225 13.91 11.07 -3.77
CA GLN A 225 14.86 12.08 -4.20
C GLN A 225 14.21 13.29 -4.90
N GLN A 226 12.90 13.35 -4.94
CA GLN A 226 12.12 14.43 -5.53
C GLN A 226 10.93 14.77 -4.65
N ILE A 227 10.25 15.88 -4.94
CA ILE A 227 9.00 16.25 -4.25
C ILE A 227 7.84 15.51 -4.89
N GLY A 228 6.97 14.92 -4.06
CA GLY A 228 5.74 14.26 -4.47
C GLY A 228 5.88 12.77 -4.70
N ALA A 229 4.75 12.07 -4.69
CA ALA A 229 4.65 10.62 -4.70
C ALA A 229 4.72 9.98 -6.11
N ARG A 230 4.91 10.75 -7.16
CA ARG A 230 4.98 10.24 -8.55
C ARG A 230 6.33 10.55 -9.16
N LEU A 231 6.91 9.58 -9.86
CA LEU A 231 8.11 9.79 -10.65
C LEU A 231 7.79 10.71 -11.85
N THR A 232 8.61 11.74 -12.06
CA THR A 232 8.50 12.73 -13.15
C THR A 232 9.65 12.56 -14.12
#